data_feae3bc63fd02e3eab125992dce2582c
#
_entry.id   feae3bc63fd02e3eab125992dce2582c
#
_cell.length_a   1.000
_cell.length_b   1.000
_cell.length_c   1.000
_cell.angle_alpha   90.00
_cell.angle_beta   90.00
_cell.angle_gamma   90.00
#
_symmetry.space_group_name_H-M   'P 1'
#
loop_
_entity.id
_entity.type
_entity.pdbx_description
1 polymer ?
#
loop_
_entity_poly.entity_id
_entity_poly.type
_entity_poly.pdbx_seq_one_letter_code
_entity_poly.pdbx_strand_id
1 'polypeptide(L)'
;LELKIGVPVLFTRNSWNYFNGQKGRVVNMDAQYIYVQKADGKIVKLEPVRMSKSKWVEKVKDGKKQLQEEDVFSIYQYPIKLAYAITIHKSQGMSIEDLIIATDEIFAPSQFYVALSRCSNPKRLNLIAPNRQWYELIYADKKALMFNNNKLSL
;
A
#
# COMPACT_ATOMS: atom_id res chain seq x y z
N LEU A 1 -15.02 7.37 5.67
CA LEU A 1 -14.86 6.76 4.36
C LEU A 1 -16.13 7.02 3.56
N GLU A 2 -16.04 7.81 2.51
CA GLU A 2 -17.14 8.01 1.57
C GLU A 2 -17.00 7.00 0.43
N LEU A 3 -18.06 6.26 0.15
CA LEU A 3 -18.09 5.23 -0.88
C LEU A 3 -19.34 5.38 -1.74
N LYS A 4 -19.21 4.97 -2.99
CA LYS A 4 -20.33 4.80 -3.93
C LYS A 4 -20.21 3.43 -4.61
N ILE A 5 -21.32 2.89 -5.07
CA ILE A 5 -21.31 1.69 -5.91
C ILE A 5 -20.51 2.00 -7.18
N GLY A 6 -19.69 1.04 -7.61
CA GLY A 6 -18.82 1.16 -8.78
C GLY A 6 -17.41 1.67 -8.49
N VAL A 7 -17.10 2.23 -7.29
CA VAL A 7 -15.76 2.75 -7.01
C VAL A 7 -14.73 1.62 -6.84
N PRO A 8 -13.50 1.83 -7.35
CA PRO A 8 -12.40 0.90 -7.10
C PRO A 8 -11.89 1.03 -5.67
N VAL A 9 -11.61 -0.10 -5.05
CA VAL A 9 -11.08 -0.17 -3.68
C VAL A 9 -9.89 -1.12 -3.60
N LEU A 10 -9.05 -0.93 -2.58
CA LEU A 10 -8.00 -1.84 -2.16
C LEU A 10 -8.31 -2.37 -0.77
N PHE A 11 -8.13 -3.66 -0.57
CA PHE A 11 -8.15 -4.27 0.75
C PHE A 11 -6.92 -3.83 1.55
N THR A 12 -7.09 -3.54 2.83
CA THR A 12 -6.02 -3.00 3.70
C THR A 12 -5.47 -4.00 4.70
N ARG A 13 -5.94 -5.24 4.66
CA ARG A 13 -5.48 -6.35 5.51
C ARG A 13 -5.71 -7.70 4.84
N ASN A 14 -5.10 -8.74 5.40
CA ASN A 14 -5.33 -10.12 4.97
C ASN A 14 -6.56 -10.71 5.66
N SER A 15 -7.28 -11.57 4.94
CA SER A 15 -8.39 -12.39 5.41
C SER A 15 -8.46 -13.69 4.60
N TRP A 16 -9.33 -14.61 4.96
CA TRP A 16 -9.55 -15.87 4.24
C TRP A 16 -9.93 -15.67 2.76
N ASN A 17 -10.65 -14.58 2.44
CA ASN A 17 -11.24 -14.34 1.13
C ASN A 17 -10.52 -13.26 0.32
N TYR A 18 -9.56 -12.54 0.91
CA TYR A 18 -8.82 -11.45 0.27
C TYR A 18 -7.49 -11.20 0.97
N PHE A 19 -6.58 -10.51 0.31
CA PHE A 19 -5.28 -10.13 0.86
C PHE A 19 -5.04 -8.61 0.75
N ASN A 20 -4.13 -8.12 1.60
CA ASN A 20 -3.74 -6.70 1.60
C ASN A 20 -3.20 -6.28 0.23
N GLY A 21 -3.70 -5.15 -0.28
CA GLY A 21 -3.34 -4.64 -1.61
C GLY A 21 -4.13 -5.24 -2.77
N GLN A 22 -4.96 -6.24 -2.53
CA GLN A 22 -5.84 -6.77 -3.58
C GLN A 22 -6.86 -5.72 -3.99
N LYS A 23 -7.09 -5.59 -5.31
CA LYS A 23 -8.08 -4.67 -5.88
C LYS A 23 -9.47 -5.31 -5.91
N GLY A 24 -10.48 -4.46 -5.78
CA GLY A 24 -11.87 -4.82 -5.99
C GLY A 24 -12.70 -3.61 -6.41
N ARG A 25 -13.97 -3.82 -6.66
CA ARG A 25 -14.95 -2.78 -6.99
C ARG A 25 -16.16 -2.95 -6.10
N VAL A 26 -16.63 -1.87 -5.49
CA VAL A 26 -17.86 -1.89 -4.69
C VAL A 26 -19.04 -2.17 -5.62
N VAL A 27 -19.77 -3.25 -5.38
CA VAL A 27 -20.94 -3.66 -6.18
C VAL A 27 -22.26 -3.46 -5.45
N ASN A 28 -22.24 -3.46 -4.13
CA ASN A 28 -23.41 -3.17 -3.31
C ASN A 28 -23.00 -2.67 -1.93
N MET A 29 -23.90 -1.98 -1.24
CA MET A 29 -23.75 -1.53 0.14
C MET A 29 -25.11 -1.52 0.82
N ASP A 30 -25.13 -1.91 2.08
CA ASP A 30 -26.27 -1.76 2.99
C ASP A 30 -25.83 -1.08 4.30
N ALA A 31 -26.70 -1.03 5.29
CA ALA A 31 -26.45 -0.35 6.54
C ALA A 31 -25.27 -0.96 7.36
N GLN A 32 -24.94 -2.23 7.14
CA GLN A 32 -23.94 -2.96 7.91
C GLN A 32 -22.80 -3.51 7.06
N TYR A 33 -22.99 -3.71 5.75
CA TYR A 33 -22.08 -4.45 4.92
C TYR A 33 -21.73 -3.71 3.63
N ILE A 34 -20.51 -3.95 3.17
CA ILE A 34 -20.06 -3.52 1.84
C ILE A 34 -19.71 -4.78 1.04
N TYR A 35 -20.21 -4.86 -0.18
CA TYR A 35 -19.98 -5.98 -1.08
C TYR A 35 -18.98 -5.55 -2.15
N VAL A 36 -17.83 -6.23 -2.19
CA VAL A 36 -16.74 -5.92 -3.10
C VAL A 36 -16.50 -7.08 -4.04
N GLN A 37 -16.63 -6.84 -5.33
CA GLN A 37 -16.26 -7.80 -6.35
C GLN A 37 -14.77 -7.72 -6.65
N LYS A 38 -14.09 -8.86 -6.60
CA LYS A 38 -12.68 -9.03 -6.97
C LYS A 38 -12.53 -9.25 -8.47
N ALA A 39 -11.30 -9.20 -8.98
CA ALA A 39 -10.99 -9.44 -10.39
C ALA A 39 -11.38 -10.84 -10.87
N ASP A 40 -11.40 -11.84 -9.98
CA ASP A 40 -11.86 -13.21 -10.26
C ASP A 40 -13.40 -13.36 -10.31
N GLY A 41 -14.13 -12.25 -10.21
CA GLY A 41 -15.60 -12.20 -10.22
C GLY A 41 -16.25 -12.53 -8.87
N LYS A 42 -15.51 -13.04 -7.90
CA LYS A 42 -16.04 -13.38 -6.58
C LYS A 42 -16.40 -12.12 -5.80
N ILE A 43 -17.53 -12.16 -5.10
CA ILE A 43 -17.99 -11.08 -4.24
C ILE A 43 -17.62 -11.40 -2.80
N VAL A 44 -17.00 -10.44 -2.14
CA VAL A 44 -16.64 -10.49 -0.72
C VAL A 44 -17.57 -9.56 0.05
N LYS A 45 -18.21 -10.09 1.06
CA LYS A 45 -19.00 -9.34 2.05
C LYS A 45 -18.07 -8.84 3.14
N LEU A 46 -18.06 -7.53 3.38
CA LEU A 46 -17.21 -6.88 4.38
C LEU A 46 -18.04 -6.29 5.51
N GLU A 47 -17.53 -6.44 6.70
CA GLU A 47 -18.00 -5.81 7.92
C GLU A 47 -16.91 -4.89 8.50
N PRO A 48 -17.29 -3.92 9.35
CA PRO A 48 -16.32 -3.13 10.08
C PRO A 48 -15.47 -4.02 10.98
N VAL A 49 -14.16 -3.82 10.94
CA VAL A 49 -13.21 -4.52 11.80
C VAL A 49 -12.57 -3.54 12.76
N ARG A 50 -12.27 -4.00 13.97
CA ARG A 50 -11.52 -3.21 14.93
C ARG A 50 -10.10 -2.99 14.42
N MET A 51 -9.69 -1.73 14.34
CA MET A 51 -8.33 -1.29 14.07
C MET A 51 -7.85 -0.53 15.30
N SER A 52 -6.75 -0.98 15.92
CA SER A 52 -6.13 -0.32 17.05
C SER A 52 -4.74 0.18 16.68
N LYS A 53 -4.33 1.26 17.32
CA LYS A 53 -2.95 1.72 17.36
C LYS A 53 -2.46 1.54 18.77
N SER A 54 -1.46 0.69 18.96
CA SER A 54 -0.83 0.44 20.24
C SER A 54 0.55 1.10 20.31
N LYS A 55 1.02 1.29 21.53
CA LYS A 55 2.39 1.71 21.86
C LYS A 55 2.96 0.78 22.91
N TRP A 56 4.28 0.61 22.89
CA TRP A 56 4.99 -0.09 23.95
C TRP A 56 5.22 0.88 25.10
N VAL A 57 4.80 0.49 26.30
CA VAL A 57 5.01 1.24 27.55
C VAL A 57 5.74 0.35 28.54
N GLU A 58 6.68 0.98 29.28
CA GLU A 58 7.31 0.30 30.41
C GLU A 58 6.33 0.29 31.59
N LYS A 59 6.00 -0.91 32.09
CA LYS A 59 5.28 -1.08 33.34
C LYS A 59 6.14 -1.85 34.33
N VAL A 60 6.09 -1.43 35.58
CA VAL A 60 6.76 -2.13 36.69
C VAL A 60 5.76 -3.14 37.25
N LYS A 61 6.07 -4.42 37.13
CA LYS A 61 5.31 -5.51 37.76
C LYS A 61 6.27 -6.34 38.60
N ASP A 62 5.93 -6.52 39.88
CA ASP A 62 6.77 -7.27 40.84
C ASP A 62 8.22 -6.77 40.95
N GLY A 63 8.41 -5.44 40.90
CA GLY A 63 9.72 -4.81 40.94
C GLY A 63 10.56 -4.94 39.65
N LYS A 64 10.07 -5.57 38.61
CA LYS A 64 10.75 -5.72 37.30
C LYS A 64 10.08 -4.86 36.25
N LYS A 65 10.90 -4.14 35.46
CA LYS A 65 10.43 -3.42 34.27
C LYS A 65 10.08 -4.41 33.17
N GLN A 66 8.87 -4.34 32.67
CA GLN A 66 8.39 -5.11 31.54
C GLN A 66 7.80 -4.18 30.50
N LEU A 67 8.08 -4.44 29.22
CA LEU A 67 7.42 -3.77 28.11
C LEU A 67 6.05 -4.42 27.88
N GLN A 68 5.01 -3.60 27.93
CA GLN A 68 3.64 -4.04 27.66
C GLN A 68 3.05 -3.22 26.53
N GLU A 69 2.39 -3.88 25.62
CA GLU A 69 1.63 -3.22 24.54
C GLU A 69 0.32 -2.67 25.10
N GLU A 70 0.06 -1.38 24.86
CA GLU A 70 -1.15 -0.70 25.31
C GLU A 70 -1.83 0.00 24.16
N ASP A 71 -3.12 -0.29 23.95
CA ASP A 71 -3.91 0.35 22.90
C ASP A 71 -4.09 1.84 23.22
N VAL A 72 -3.60 2.69 22.33
CA VAL A 72 -3.74 4.16 22.45
C VAL A 72 -5.15 4.58 22.03
N PHE A 73 -5.64 4.02 20.94
CA PHE A 73 -7.02 4.18 20.49
C PHE A 73 -7.43 3.01 19.58
N SER A 74 -8.71 2.79 19.46
CA SER A 74 -9.27 1.85 18.49
C SER A 74 -10.48 2.43 17.80
N ILE A 75 -10.65 2.09 16.52
CA ILE A 75 -11.81 2.45 15.70
C ILE A 75 -12.35 1.20 15.00
N TYR A 76 -13.62 1.23 14.64
CA TYR A 76 -14.21 0.23 13.74
C TYR A 76 -14.29 0.84 12.34
N GLN A 77 -13.70 0.15 11.36
CA GLN A 77 -13.64 0.62 9.97
C GLN A 77 -13.68 -0.58 9.02
N TYR A 78 -14.27 -0.40 7.85
CA TYR A 78 -14.18 -1.39 6.79
C TYR A 78 -12.73 -1.52 6.32
N PRO A 79 -12.21 -2.75 6.10
CA PRO A 79 -10.81 -2.99 5.76
C PRO A 79 -10.51 -2.69 4.29
N ILE A 80 -10.97 -1.55 3.80
CA ILE A 80 -10.77 -1.08 2.42
C ILE A 80 -10.43 0.41 2.39
N LYS A 81 -9.82 0.84 1.30
CA LYS A 81 -9.59 2.25 0.93
C LYS A 81 -9.87 2.45 -0.55
N LEU A 82 -10.15 3.69 -0.95
CA LEU A 82 -10.30 4.05 -2.36
C LEU A 82 -8.99 3.75 -3.13
N ALA A 83 -9.13 3.28 -4.37
CA ALA A 83 -8.04 2.79 -5.21
C ALA A 83 -7.93 3.53 -6.55
N TYR A 84 -8.29 4.80 -6.61
CA TYR A 84 -8.08 5.62 -7.80
C TYR A 84 -6.60 5.91 -8.04
N ALA A 85 -5.87 6.23 -6.96
CA ALA A 85 -4.44 6.42 -6.96
C ALA A 85 -3.84 6.00 -5.63
N ILE A 86 -2.58 5.59 -5.66
CA ILE A 86 -1.79 5.24 -4.47
C ILE A 86 -0.38 5.82 -4.59
N THR A 87 0.24 6.14 -3.47
CA THR A 87 1.64 6.56 -3.49
C THR A 87 2.55 5.37 -3.77
N ILE A 88 3.71 5.64 -4.37
CA ILE A 88 4.72 4.62 -4.67
C ILE A 88 5.13 3.84 -3.41
N HIS A 89 5.30 4.53 -2.28
CA HIS A 89 5.60 3.87 -1.01
C HIS A 89 4.52 2.86 -0.57
N LYS A 90 3.25 3.22 -0.73
CA LYS A 90 2.13 2.33 -0.39
C LYS A 90 1.93 1.18 -1.37
N SER A 91 2.53 1.25 -2.55
CA SER A 91 2.52 0.18 -3.55
C SER A 91 3.63 -0.85 -3.36
N GLN A 92 4.56 -0.64 -2.43
CA GLN A 92 5.63 -1.61 -2.13
C GLN A 92 5.05 -2.98 -1.76
N GLY A 93 5.62 -4.04 -2.33
CA GLY A 93 5.12 -5.40 -2.16
C GLY A 93 3.89 -5.76 -3.01
N MET A 94 3.29 -4.81 -3.74
CA MET A 94 2.15 -5.08 -4.62
C MET A 94 2.61 -5.43 -6.04
N SER A 95 1.83 -6.26 -6.74
CA SER A 95 1.93 -6.46 -8.19
C SER A 95 0.72 -5.80 -8.86
N ILE A 96 0.97 -4.97 -9.87
CA ILE A 96 -0.05 -4.16 -10.54
C ILE A 96 0.02 -4.45 -12.03
N GLU A 97 -1.04 -4.98 -12.59
CA GLU A 97 -1.10 -5.36 -14.00
C GLU A 97 -1.28 -4.13 -14.92
N ASP A 98 -2.24 -3.27 -14.58
CA ASP A 98 -2.48 -2.00 -15.28
C ASP A 98 -1.90 -0.87 -14.44
N LEU A 99 -0.74 -0.37 -14.83
CA LEU A 99 -0.01 0.62 -14.07
C LEU A 99 0.18 1.92 -14.86
N ILE A 100 -0.25 3.01 -14.27
CA ILE A 100 0.04 4.36 -14.75
C ILE A 100 0.91 5.04 -13.70
N ILE A 101 2.08 5.55 -14.10
CA ILE A 101 3.00 6.26 -13.22
C ILE A 101 3.01 7.75 -13.62
N ALA A 102 2.63 8.62 -12.68
CA ALA A 102 2.81 10.05 -12.80
C ALA A 102 4.27 10.39 -12.40
N THR A 103 5.10 10.74 -13.39
CA THR A 103 6.55 10.88 -13.19
C THR A 103 6.96 12.24 -12.64
N ASP A 104 6.14 13.27 -12.82
CA ASP A 104 6.44 14.63 -12.31
C ASP A 104 6.51 14.68 -10.78
N GLU A 105 5.81 13.76 -10.11
CA GLU A 105 5.77 13.63 -8.64
C GLU A 105 6.93 12.80 -8.06
N ILE A 106 7.85 12.33 -8.89
CA ILE A 106 9.00 11.54 -8.44
C ILE A 106 10.11 12.49 -7.99
N PHE A 107 10.46 12.42 -6.71
CA PHE A 107 11.42 13.33 -6.07
C PHE A 107 12.54 12.62 -5.30
N ALA A 108 12.42 11.32 -5.06
CA ALA A 108 13.39 10.57 -4.26
C ALA A 108 14.23 9.60 -5.10
N PRO A 109 15.51 9.37 -4.73
CA PRO A 109 16.35 8.37 -5.37
C PRO A 109 15.68 7.00 -5.38
N SER A 110 15.86 6.26 -6.47
CA SER A 110 15.30 4.91 -6.69
C SER A 110 13.76 4.81 -6.66
N GLN A 111 13.04 5.90 -6.46
CA GLN A 111 11.58 5.91 -6.37
C GLN A 111 10.94 5.45 -7.69
N PHE A 112 11.49 5.88 -8.84
CA PHE A 112 11.03 5.45 -10.15
C PHE A 112 11.22 3.93 -10.36
N TYR A 113 12.37 3.40 -9.95
CA TYR A 113 12.63 1.96 -9.99
C TYR A 113 11.61 1.18 -9.17
N VAL A 114 11.31 1.66 -7.95
CA VAL A 114 10.30 1.03 -7.09
C VAL A 114 8.93 1.04 -7.76
N ALA A 115 8.54 2.13 -8.41
CA ALA A 115 7.29 2.22 -9.15
C ALA A 115 7.24 1.24 -10.32
N LEU A 116 8.29 1.21 -11.18
CA LEU A 116 8.39 0.29 -12.31
C LEU A 116 8.35 -1.17 -11.88
N SER A 117 9.04 -1.50 -10.77
CA SER A 117 9.08 -2.87 -10.24
C SER A 117 7.72 -3.38 -9.72
N ARG A 118 6.72 -2.52 -9.64
CA ARG A 118 5.33 -2.93 -9.32
C ARG A 118 4.58 -3.47 -10.54
N CYS A 119 5.06 -3.16 -11.75
CA CYS A 119 4.42 -3.57 -12.99
C CYS A 119 4.61 -5.06 -13.24
N SER A 120 3.52 -5.82 -13.28
CA SER A 120 3.54 -7.25 -13.64
C SER A 120 3.35 -7.48 -15.14
N ASN A 121 2.85 -6.50 -15.87
CA ASN A 121 2.64 -6.59 -17.32
C ASN A 121 3.19 -5.33 -18.03
N PRO A 122 4.40 -5.39 -18.61
CA PRO A 122 5.00 -4.23 -19.27
C PRO A 122 4.17 -3.65 -20.44
N LYS A 123 3.31 -4.45 -21.09
CA LYS A 123 2.43 -3.99 -22.16
C LYS A 123 1.31 -3.08 -21.67
N ARG A 124 1.04 -3.09 -20.37
CA ARG A 124 0.01 -2.28 -19.69
C ARG A 124 0.60 -1.20 -18.80
N LEU A 125 1.89 -0.91 -18.98
CA LEU A 125 2.56 0.19 -18.31
C LEU A 125 2.39 1.47 -19.13
N ASN A 126 1.89 2.52 -18.48
CA ASN A 126 1.79 3.86 -19.04
C ASN A 126 2.55 4.85 -18.13
N LEU A 127 3.28 5.78 -18.75
CA LEU A 127 3.97 6.85 -18.06
C LEU A 127 3.32 8.18 -18.43
N ILE A 128 2.96 8.96 -17.43
CA ILE A 128 2.58 10.36 -17.62
C ILE A 128 3.83 11.18 -17.28
N ALA A 129 4.53 11.68 -18.30
CA ALA A 129 5.80 12.38 -18.18
C ALA A 129 5.83 13.62 -19.09
N PRO A 130 5.01 14.64 -18.83
CA PRO A 130 4.90 15.77 -19.75
C PRO A 130 6.18 16.62 -19.80
N ASN A 131 6.96 16.71 -18.70
CA ASN A 131 8.03 17.69 -18.56
C ASN A 131 9.40 17.10 -18.18
N ARG A 132 9.52 15.78 -18.02
CA ARG A 132 10.78 15.14 -17.58
C ARG A 132 11.18 14.02 -18.52
N GLN A 133 12.48 13.96 -18.81
CA GLN A 133 13.02 12.84 -19.56
C GLN A 133 13.16 11.63 -18.62
N TRP A 134 12.87 10.43 -19.14
CA TRP A 134 12.88 9.20 -18.33
C TRP A 134 14.25 8.92 -17.66
N TYR A 135 15.35 9.30 -18.29
CA TYR A 135 16.69 9.10 -17.71
C TYR A 135 16.97 10.01 -16.50
N GLU A 136 16.29 11.15 -16.39
CA GLU A 136 16.37 12.04 -15.22
C GLU A 136 15.72 11.42 -13.97
N LEU A 137 14.88 10.40 -14.17
CA LEU A 137 14.20 9.69 -13.10
C LEU A 137 15.02 8.53 -12.53
N ILE A 138 16.08 8.11 -13.29
CA ILE A 138 16.93 6.97 -12.94
C ILE A 138 18.17 7.48 -12.20
N TYR A 139 18.06 7.62 -10.90
CA TYR A 139 19.20 7.96 -10.07
C TYR A 139 19.13 7.22 -8.73
N ALA A 140 20.30 6.91 -8.18
CA ALA A 140 20.46 6.22 -6.91
C ALA A 140 21.00 7.15 -5.83
N ASP A 141 20.75 6.82 -4.57
CA ASP A 141 21.34 7.55 -3.45
C ASP A 141 22.88 7.39 -3.45
N LYS A 142 23.60 8.51 -3.33
CA LYS A 142 25.07 8.53 -3.33
C LYS A 142 25.67 7.70 -2.20
N LYS A 143 25.04 7.69 -1.02
CA LYS A 143 25.51 6.90 0.13
C LYS A 143 25.34 5.39 -0.11
N ALA A 144 24.25 4.99 -0.78
CA ALA A 144 24.02 3.60 -1.16
C ALA A 144 25.06 3.13 -2.20
N LEU A 145 25.39 3.98 -3.16
CA LEU A 145 26.45 3.68 -4.14
C LEU A 145 27.82 3.55 -3.48
N MET A 146 28.18 4.47 -2.57
CA MET A 146 29.45 4.42 -1.82
C MET A 146 29.53 3.15 -0.94
N PHE A 147 28.44 2.78 -0.29
CA PHE A 147 28.39 1.57 0.52
C PHE A 147 28.60 0.30 -0.30
N ASN A 148 28.00 0.20 -1.49
CA ASN A 148 28.21 -0.93 -2.41
C ASN A 148 29.65 -0.99 -2.93
N ASN A 149 30.23 0.15 -3.32
CA ASN A 149 31.61 0.19 -3.81
C ASN A 149 32.62 -0.25 -2.74
N ASN A 150 32.40 0.13 -1.49
CA ASN A 150 33.26 -0.29 -0.36
C ASN A 150 33.10 -1.78 0.00
N LYS A 151 31.98 -2.44 -0.34
CA LYS A 151 31.81 -3.88 -0.16
C LYS A 151 32.47 -4.72 -1.25
N LEU A 152 32.64 -4.16 -2.43
CA LEU A 152 33.30 -4.85 -3.57
C LEU A 152 34.84 -4.79 -3.50
N SER A 153 35.38 -4.05 -2.53
CA SER A 153 36.83 -3.90 -2.29
C SER A 153 37.34 -4.71 -1.08
N LEU A 154 36.54 -5.63 -0.57
CA LEU A 154 36.89 -6.66 0.43
C LEU A 154 36.80 -8.05 -0.21
#